data_79a76a31ec5f4c3780cc0bf7edff4a61
#
_entry.id   79a76a31ec5f4c3780cc0bf7edff4a61
#
_cell.length_a   1.000
_cell.length_b   1.000
_cell.length_c   1.000
_cell.angle_alpha   90.00
_cell.angle_beta   90.00
_cell.angle_gamma   90.00
#
_symmetry.space_group_name_H-M   'P 1'
#
loop_
_entity.id
_entity.type
_entity.pdbx_description
1 polymer ?
#
loop_
_entity_poly.entity_id
_entity_poly.type
_entity_poly.pdbx_seq_one_letter_code
_entity_poly.pdbx_strand_id
1 'polypeptide(L)'
;MTRRTTQIVAGNYYHIYNRGNQRDRIFFERENYLYFLRKIRQYFRDAVVVICYCLMPNHFHFLLLVLCDDFSRRMQNLSNSYAKSINKRYNRVGHLFQGNFKAKLISNDAVLLHLTRYIHLNPVFGKLVRRAEDWEFSSYREYIGLRKGTLPEPDVILDQFKEFREYQEFIVSYQEEHFEMIKEYVLE
;
A
#
# COMPACT_ATOMS: atom_id res chain seq x y z
N MET A 1 18.06 -1.10 -16.59
CA MET A 1 16.80 -1.38 -15.84
C MET A 1 17.03 -2.61 -14.99
N THR A 2 17.01 -2.47 -13.69
CA THR A 2 17.15 -3.62 -12.77
C THR A 2 15.89 -4.49 -12.87
N ARG A 3 16.10 -5.71 -13.35
CA ARG A 3 15.02 -6.72 -13.43
C ARG A 3 14.62 -7.09 -12.00
N ARG A 4 13.30 -7.12 -11.69
CA ARG A 4 12.82 -7.59 -10.39
C ARG A 4 13.29 -9.02 -10.18
N THR A 5 13.86 -9.30 -9.00
CA THR A 5 14.33 -10.64 -8.61
C THR A 5 13.19 -11.53 -8.09
N THR A 6 12.15 -10.92 -7.48
CA THR A 6 11.01 -11.66 -6.92
C THR A 6 9.99 -11.98 -8.02
N GLN A 7 9.82 -13.26 -8.32
CA GLN A 7 8.69 -13.74 -9.12
C GLN A 7 7.43 -13.67 -8.25
N ILE A 8 6.35 -13.09 -8.79
CA ILE A 8 5.06 -13.04 -8.10
C ILE A 8 4.24 -14.25 -8.55
N VAL A 9 3.82 -15.07 -7.57
CA VAL A 9 3.09 -16.31 -7.75
C VAL A 9 1.75 -16.21 -7.03
N ALA A 10 0.66 -16.68 -7.65
CA ALA A 10 -0.66 -16.71 -7.04
C ALA A 10 -0.67 -17.49 -5.71
N GLY A 11 -1.61 -17.16 -4.82
CA GLY A 11 -1.76 -17.80 -3.52
C GLY A 11 -0.82 -17.26 -2.43
N ASN A 12 -0.04 -16.22 -2.69
CA ASN A 12 0.91 -15.68 -1.72
C ASN A 12 0.65 -14.21 -1.37
N TYR A 13 1.08 -13.82 -0.17
CA TYR A 13 1.04 -12.44 0.29
C TYR A 13 2.28 -11.67 -0.18
N TYR A 14 2.05 -10.44 -0.63
CA TYR A 14 3.12 -9.54 -1.07
C TYR A 14 2.93 -8.14 -0.54
N HIS A 15 4.01 -7.53 -0.09
CA HIS A 15 4.10 -6.09 0.05
C HIS A 15 4.49 -5.49 -1.31
N ILE A 16 3.58 -4.72 -1.89
CA ILE A 16 3.74 -4.04 -3.17
C ILE A 16 3.88 -2.55 -2.91
N TYR A 17 4.94 -1.94 -3.42
CA TYR A 17 5.18 -0.51 -3.24
C TYR A 17 5.93 0.11 -4.42
N ASN A 18 5.79 1.41 -4.57
CA ASN A 18 6.60 2.22 -5.48
C ASN A 18 6.64 3.66 -4.99
N ARG A 19 7.63 4.41 -5.46
CA ARG A 19 7.76 5.84 -5.13
C ARG A 19 7.99 6.68 -6.38
N GLY A 20 7.76 7.97 -6.25
CA GLY A 20 8.04 8.94 -7.29
C GLY A 20 9.52 9.01 -7.66
N ASN A 21 9.79 9.31 -8.93
CA ASN A 21 11.14 9.57 -9.40
C ASN A 21 11.72 10.73 -8.59
N GLN A 22 13.01 10.64 -8.19
CA GLN A 22 13.68 11.60 -7.32
C GLN A 22 12.95 11.89 -5.99
N ARG A 23 12.12 10.94 -5.52
CA ARG A 23 11.23 11.09 -4.36
C ARG A 23 10.16 12.19 -4.51
N ASP A 24 9.90 12.63 -5.74
CA ASP A 24 8.88 13.61 -6.06
C ASP A 24 7.46 13.07 -5.78
N ARG A 25 6.50 14.01 -5.65
CA ARG A 25 5.09 13.68 -5.49
C ARG A 25 4.56 12.88 -6.70
N ILE A 26 3.75 11.88 -6.40
CA ILE A 26 2.95 11.12 -7.37
C ILE A 26 1.46 11.44 -7.21
N PHE A 27 1.08 12.01 -6.07
CA PHE A 27 -0.26 12.54 -5.81
C PHE A 27 -0.13 14.02 -5.44
N PHE A 28 -0.77 14.90 -6.21
CA PHE A 28 -0.66 16.36 -6.11
C PHE A 28 -1.87 16.96 -5.40
N GLU A 29 -3.04 16.36 -5.58
CA GLU A 29 -4.32 16.77 -5.03
C GLU A 29 -5.19 15.55 -4.69
N ARG A 30 -6.27 15.75 -3.94
CA ARG A 30 -7.18 14.70 -3.45
C ARG A 30 -7.70 13.81 -4.59
N GLU A 31 -8.05 14.39 -5.72
CA GLU A 31 -8.58 13.70 -6.91
C GLU A 31 -7.61 12.67 -7.48
N ASN A 32 -6.30 12.89 -7.33
CA ASN A 32 -5.28 11.94 -7.80
C ASN A 32 -5.31 10.64 -6.98
N TYR A 33 -5.47 10.74 -5.65
CA TYR A 33 -5.60 9.57 -4.78
C TYR A 33 -6.86 8.78 -5.11
N LEU A 34 -8.00 9.46 -5.25
CA LEU A 34 -9.27 8.83 -5.60
C LEU A 34 -9.20 8.18 -6.99
N TYR A 35 -8.55 8.84 -7.95
CA TYR A 35 -8.34 8.29 -9.28
C TYR A 35 -7.47 7.04 -9.23
N PHE A 36 -6.39 7.04 -8.44
CA PHE A 36 -5.53 5.87 -8.27
C PHE A 36 -6.30 4.69 -7.67
N LEU A 37 -7.09 4.91 -6.61
CA LEU A 37 -7.95 3.89 -6.01
C LEU A 37 -8.98 3.32 -6.99
N ARG A 38 -9.58 4.17 -7.87
CA ARG A 38 -10.45 3.67 -8.95
C ARG A 38 -9.67 2.78 -9.93
N LYS A 39 -8.43 3.16 -10.28
CA LYS A 39 -7.56 2.34 -11.12
C LYS A 39 -7.21 1.01 -10.47
N ILE A 40 -6.93 0.99 -9.15
CA ILE A 40 -6.71 -0.24 -8.38
C ILE A 40 -7.92 -1.17 -8.56
N ARG A 41 -9.15 -0.69 -8.33
CA ARG A 41 -10.37 -1.49 -8.51
C ARG A 41 -10.53 -2.03 -9.92
N GLN A 42 -10.18 -1.22 -10.93
CA GLN A 42 -10.29 -1.60 -12.33
C GLN A 42 -9.29 -2.67 -12.75
N TYR A 43 -8.02 -2.50 -12.39
CA TYR A 43 -6.93 -3.37 -12.84
C TYR A 43 -6.75 -4.61 -11.97
N PHE A 44 -7.18 -4.55 -10.71
CA PHE A 44 -7.00 -5.64 -9.74
C PHE A 44 -8.27 -6.44 -9.51
N ARG A 45 -9.37 -6.16 -10.23
CA ARG A 45 -10.58 -6.97 -10.16
C ARG A 45 -10.20 -8.44 -10.35
N ASP A 46 -10.64 -9.29 -9.41
CA ASP A 46 -10.44 -10.75 -9.41
C ASP A 46 -8.94 -11.19 -9.43
N ALA A 47 -8.02 -10.26 -9.27
CA ALA A 47 -6.58 -10.53 -9.32
C ALA A 47 -5.91 -10.54 -7.95
N VAL A 48 -6.49 -9.87 -6.97
CA VAL A 48 -5.95 -9.76 -5.61
C VAL A 48 -7.06 -9.61 -4.57
N VAL A 49 -6.72 -9.99 -3.33
CA VAL A 49 -7.38 -9.47 -2.12
C VAL A 49 -6.48 -8.36 -1.58
N VAL A 50 -7.02 -7.15 -1.40
CA VAL A 50 -6.29 -6.05 -0.78
C VAL A 50 -6.44 -6.18 0.74
N ILE A 51 -5.36 -6.53 1.43
CA ILE A 51 -5.36 -6.61 2.89
C ILE A 51 -5.37 -5.19 3.47
N CYS A 52 -4.34 -4.42 3.23
CA CYS A 52 -4.28 -3.03 3.63
C CYS A 52 -3.55 -2.17 2.59
N TYR A 53 -3.71 -0.84 2.72
CA TYR A 53 -2.97 0.11 1.89
C TYR A 53 -2.74 1.44 2.61
N CYS A 54 -1.73 2.17 2.12
CA CYS A 54 -1.53 3.58 2.41
C CYS A 54 -0.95 4.29 1.18
N LEU A 55 -1.60 5.38 0.77
CA LEU A 55 -1.13 6.24 -0.30
C LEU A 55 -0.53 7.51 0.30
N MET A 56 0.78 7.66 0.18
CA MET A 56 1.55 8.82 0.63
C MET A 56 1.76 9.79 -0.52
N PRO A 57 2.04 11.07 -0.30
CA PRO A 57 2.19 12.04 -1.40
C PRO A 57 3.16 11.62 -2.51
N ASN A 58 4.23 10.93 -2.15
CA ASN A 58 5.30 10.55 -3.06
C ASN A 58 5.54 9.04 -3.21
N HIS A 59 4.77 8.20 -2.54
CA HIS A 59 4.86 6.74 -2.64
C HIS A 59 3.55 6.08 -2.23
N PHE A 60 3.46 4.77 -2.41
CA PHE A 60 2.33 3.97 -1.93
C PHE A 60 2.78 2.61 -1.42
N HIS A 61 1.99 2.05 -0.54
CA HIS A 61 2.12 0.70 -0.02
C HIS A 61 0.79 -0.04 -0.17
N PHE A 62 0.87 -1.29 -0.61
CA PHE A 62 -0.23 -2.27 -0.59
C PHE A 62 0.27 -3.58 -0.01
N LEU A 63 -0.52 -4.17 0.86
CA LEU A 63 -0.36 -5.55 1.28
C LEU A 63 -1.47 -6.36 0.61
N LEU A 64 -1.08 -7.30 -0.25
CA LEU A 64 -1.99 -8.02 -1.14
C LEU A 64 -1.82 -9.53 -0.99
N LEU A 65 -2.92 -10.27 -1.01
CA LEU A 65 -2.93 -11.66 -1.42
C LEU A 65 -3.14 -11.69 -2.94
N VAL A 66 -2.17 -12.21 -3.68
CA VAL A 66 -2.25 -12.29 -5.15
C VAL A 66 -2.97 -13.57 -5.56
N LEU A 67 -3.96 -13.46 -6.47
CA LEU A 67 -4.81 -14.56 -6.89
C LEU A 67 -4.52 -15.03 -8.33
N CYS A 68 -3.66 -14.31 -9.09
CA CYS A 68 -3.38 -14.64 -10.49
C CYS A 68 -1.90 -14.41 -10.85
N ASP A 69 -1.39 -15.18 -11.81
CA ASP A 69 0.00 -15.11 -12.24
C ASP A 69 0.29 -13.88 -13.13
N ASP A 70 -0.73 -13.24 -13.69
CA ASP A 70 -0.57 -12.05 -14.54
C ASP A 70 -0.58 -10.72 -13.76
N PHE A 71 -0.55 -10.77 -12.42
CA PHE A 71 -0.55 -9.59 -11.56
C PHE A 71 0.52 -8.57 -11.94
N SER A 72 1.73 -9.02 -12.26
CA SER A 72 2.83 -8.13 -12.65
C SER A 72 2.49 -7.28 -13.86
N ARG A 73 1.82 -7.85 -14.87
CA ARG A 73 1.34 -7.14 -16.07
C ARG A 73 0.23 -6.16 -15.72
N ARG A 74 -0.71 -6.54 -14.86
CA ARG A 74 -1.81 -5.67 -14.40
C ARG A 74 -1.27 -4.46 -13.64
N MET A 75 -0.32 -4.68 -12.73
CA MET A 75 0.32 -3.60 -11.98
C MET A 75 1.13 -2.65 -12.88
N GLN A 76 1.82 -3.19 -13.88
CA GLN A 76 2.53 -2.37 -14.87
C GLN A 76 1.56 -1.52 -15.69
N ASN A 77 0.46 -2.10 -16.17
CA ASN A 77 -0.58 -1.39 -16.93
C ASN A 77 -1.23 -0.28 -16.09
N LEU A 78 -1.53 -0.55 -14.82
CA LEU A 78 -2.02 0.43 -13.87
C LEU A 78 -1.04 1.59 -13.72
N SER A 79 0.23 1.29 -13.44
CA SER A 79 1.28 2.29 -13.24
C SER A 79 1.47 3.17 -14.47
N ASN A 80 1.52 2.57 -15.66
CA ASN A 80 1.65 3.28 -16.93
C ASN A 80 0.43 4.17 -17.22
N SER A 81 -0.79 3.64 -17.00
CA SER A 81 -2.02 4.39 -17.20
C SER A 81 -2.12 5.57 -16.25
N TYR A 82 -1.77 5.38 -14.98
CA TYR A 82 -1.74 6.46 -13.99
C TYR A 82 -0.70 7.52 -14.36
N ALA A 83 0.54 7.11 -14.64
CA ALA A 83 1.63 8.03 -14.99
C ALA A 83 1.29 8.88 -16.22
N LYS A 84 0.73 8.28 -17.27
CA LYS A 84 0.27 9.02 -18.47
C LYS A 84 -0.77 10.10 -18.12
N SER A 85 -1.75 9.75 -17.26
CA SER A 85 -2.81 10.68 -16.86
C SER A 85 -2.26 11.84 -16.03
N ILE A 86 -1.36 11.57 -15.08
CA ILE A 86 -0.72 12.59 -14.25
C ILE A 86 0.18 13.50 -15.10
N ASN A 87 1.03 12.92 -15.94
CA ASN A 87 1.92 13.70 -16.80
C ASN A 87 1.12 14.62 -17.72
N LYS A 88 0.02 14.13 -18.32
CA LYS A 88 -0.87 14.96 -19.15
C LYS A 88 -1.51 16.10 -18.35
N ARG A 89 -2.04 15.80 -17.14
CA ARG A 89 -2.77 16.79 -16.32
C ARG A 89 -1.87 17.93 -15.82
N TYR A 90 -0.63 17.62 -15.50
CA TYR A 90 0.32 18.57 -14.89
C TYR A 90 1.44 19.01 -15.84
N ASN A 91 1.31 18.74 -17.15
CA ASN A 91 2.31 19.07 -18.17
C ASN A 91 3.72 18.59 -17.81
N ARG A 92 3.83 17.37 -17.21
CA ARG A 92 5.10 16.80 -16.79
C ARG A 92 5.75 16.01 -17.91
N VAL A 93 7.09 16.05 -17.95
CA VAL A 93 7.91 15.24 -18.84
C VAL A 93 8.71 14.24 -18.02
N GLY A 94 8.93 13.04 -18.58
CA GLY A 94 9.73 12.00 -17.94
C GLY A 94 8.92 11.02 -17.07
N HIS A 95 9.65 10.23 -16.30
CA HIS A 95 9.06 9.16 -15.49
C HIS A 95 8.43 9.71 -14.22
N LEU A 96 7.17 9.31 -13.95
CA LEU A 96 6.51 9.62 -12.69
C LEU A 96 7.07 8.77 -11.54
N PHE A 97 7.28 7.48 -11.77
CA PHE A 97 7.81 6.53 -10.79
C PHE A 97 9.31 6.30 -10.96
N GLN A 98 9.99 5.98 -9.88
CA GLN A 98 11.44 5.67 -9.84
C GLN A 98 11.78 4.31 -10.49
N GLY A 99 11.02 3.83 -11.44
CA GLY A 99 11.16 2.56 -12.10
C GLY A 99 10.00 1.62 -11.83
N ASN A 100 10.25 0.32 -11.95
CA ASN A 100 9.22 -0.69 -11.71
C ASN A 100 8.84 -0.75 -10.22
N PHE A 101 7.56 -1.09 -9.96
CA PHE A 101 7.12 -1.37 -8.59
C PHE A 101 7.97 -2.48 -7.96
N LYS A 102 8.09 -2.42 -6.65
CA LYS A 102 8.77 -3.43 -5.83
C LYS A 102 7.74 -4.40 -5.25
N ALA A 103 8.17 -5.63 -5.04
CA ALA A 103 7.37 -6.68 -4.41
C ALA A 103 8.25 -7.45 -3.44
N LYS A 104 7.77 -7.68 -2.24
CA LYS A 104 8.39 -8.51 -1.21
C LYS A 104 7.41 -9.61 -0.82
N LEU A 105 7.80 -10.87 -0.95
CA LEU A 105 7.02 -12.01 -0.51
C LEU A 105 6.94 -12.01 1.02
N ILE A 106 5.74 -12.21 1.56
CA ILE A 106 5.49 -12.33 3.00
C ILE A 106 5.11 -13.79 3.28
N SER A 107 5.94 -14.48 4.02
CA SER A 107 5.77 -15.89 4.35
C SER A 107 5.54 -16.16 5.84
N ASN A 108 5.36 -15.11 6.64
CA ASN A 108 5.24 -15.20 8.10
C ASN A 108 4.13 -14.29 8.60
N ASP A 109 3.22 -14.85 9.41
CA ASP A 109 2.04 -14.13 9.91
C ASP A 109 2.41 -12.96 10.84
N ALA A 110 3.47 -13.10 11.63
CA ALA A 110 3.96 -12.00 12.46
C ALA A 110 4.45 -10.84 11.60
N VAL A 111 5.17 -11.12 10.51
CA VAL A 111 5.58 -10.09 9.53
C VAL A 111 4.35 -9.46 8.87
N LEU A 112 3.36 -10.27 8.48
CA LEU A 112 2.11 -9.79 7.88
C LEU A 112 1.43 -8.76 8.80
N LEU A 113 1.29 -9.10 10.09
CA LEU A 113 0.67 -8.27 11.11
C LEU A 113 1.45 -6.97 11.36
N HIS A 114 2.77 -7.07 11.59
CA HIS A 114 3.60 -5.88 11.87
C HIS A 114 3.77 -4.98 10.65
N LEU A 115 3.77 -5.55 9.44
CA LEU A 115 3.80 -4.77 8.21
C LEU A 115 2.48 -4.01 7.98
N THR A 116 1.33 -4.61 8.33
CA THR A 116 0.04 -3.91 8.32
C THR A 116 0.06 -2.70 9.25
N ARG A 117 0.59 -2.86 10.49
CA ARG A 117 0.82 -1.76 11.43
C ARG A 117 1.68 -0.67 10.82
N TYR A 118 2.83 -1.02 10.26
CA TYR A 118 3.75 -0.07 9.63
C TYR A 118 3.06 0.70 8.50
N ILE A 119 2.33 0.02 7.62
CA ILE A 119 1.62 0.64 6.51
C ILE A 119 0.59 1.66 7.03
N HIS A 120 -0.15 1.34 8.09
CA HIS A 120 -1.12 2.25 8.70
C HIS A 120 -0.48 3.43 9.44
N LEU A 121 0.72 3.25 10.02
CA LEU A 121 1.45 4.31 10.70
C LEU A 121 2.31 5.17 9.75
N ASN A 122 2.45 4.82 8.49
CA ASN A 122 3.27 5.54 7.52
C ASN A 122 3.00 7.06 7.49
N PRO A 123 1.74 7.55 7.52
CA PRO A 123 1.45 8.97 7.54
C PRO A 123 1.92 9.69 8.82
N VAL A 124 1.95 8.97 9.93
CA VAL A 124 2.46 9.49 11.22
C VAL A 124 3.99 9.56 11.17
N PHE A 125 4.66 8.50 10.71
CA PHE A 125 6.12 8.49 10.52
C PHE A 125 6.57 9.55 9.51
N GLY A 126 5.79 9.75 8.44
CA GLY A 126 6.01 10.81 7.45
C GLY A 126 5.63 12.21 7.94
N LYS A 127 5.18 12.38 9.20
CA LYS A 127 4.77 13.65 9.83
C LYS A 127 3.69 14.41 9.05
N LEU A 128 2.84 13.68 8.32
CA LEU A 128 1.71 14.26 7.58
C LEU A 128 0.51 14.51 8.49
N VAL A 129 0.34 13.65 9.48
CA VAL A 129 -0.73 13.71 10.49
C VAL A 129 -0.16 13.32 11.86
N ARG A 130 -0.90 13.69 12.92
CA ARG A 130 -0.54 13.30 14.29
C ARG A 130 -1.07 11.90 14.65
N ARG A 131 -2.23 11.53 14.11
CA ARG A 131 -2.92 10.27 14.37
C ARG A 131 -3.20 9.57 13.03
N ALA A 132 -3.05 8.26 12.97
CA ALA A 132 -3.20 7.49 11.73
C ALA A 132 -4.59 7.63 11.10
N GLU A 133 -5.64 7.75 11.92
CA GLU A 133 -7.02 7.96 11.49
C GLU A 133 -7.26 9.30 10.80
N ASP A 134 -6.39 10.29 10.99
CA ASP A 134 -6.52 11.61 10.34
C ASP A 134 -6.10 11.55 8.85
N TRP A 135 -5.44 10.46 8.42
CA TRP A 135 -5.03 10.28 7.02
C TRP A 135 -6.12 9.59 6.19
N GLU A 136 -6.77 10.34 5.30
CA GLU A 136 -7.89 9.86 4.48
C GLU A 136 -7.51 8.71 3.54
N PHE A 137 -6.27 8.68 3.05
CA PHE A 137 -5.81 7.77 1.99
C PHE A 137 -5.09 6.52 2.51
N SER A 138 -5.53 6.05 3.67
CA SER A 138 -5.14 4.79 4.28
C SER A 138 -6.37 3.92 4.52
N SER A 139 -6.18 2.60 4.53
CA SER A 139 -7.20 1.63 4.94
C SER A 139 -7.37 1.55 6.47
N TYR A 140 -6.61 2.30 7.25
CA TYR A 140 -6.72 2.26 8.71
C TYR A 140 -8.14 2.58 9.22
N ARG A 141 -8.84 3.50 8.56
CA ARG A 141 -10.22 3.87 8.93
C ARG A 141 -11.22 2.72 8.80
N GLU A 142 -11.04 1.82 7.85
CA GLU A 142 -11.82 0.59 7.73
C GLU A 142 -11.55 -0.35 8.89
N TYR A 143 -10.29 -0.49 9.29
CA TYR A 143 -9.85 -1.37 10.37
C TYR A 143 -10.36 -0.97 11.76
N ILE A 144 -10.66 0.30 11.96
CA ILE A 144 -11.19 0.83 13.23
C ILE A 144 -12.67 1.23 13.15
N GLY A 145 -13.36 0.82 12.08
CA GLY A 145 -14.80 1.02 11.92
C GLY A 145 -15.24 2.47 11.61
N LEU A 146 -14.31 3.39 11.32
CA LEU A 146 -14.62 4.79 10.99
C LEU A 146 -15.05 4.99 9.54
N ARG A 147 -14.82 4.01 8.66
CA ARG A 147 -15.23 4.05 7.26
C ARG A 147 -15.65 2.66 6.79
N LYS A 148 -16.74 2.59 6.04
CA LYS A 148 -17.20 1.36 5.38
C LYS A 148 -16.70 1.35 3.93
N GLY A 149 -15.42 1.07 3.74
CA GLY A 149 -14.79 0.90 2.43
C GLY A 149 -15.01 -0.51 1.89
N THR A 150 -14.95 -0.65 0.57
CA THR A 150 -15.09 -1.95 -0.11
C THR A 150 -13.82 -2.36 -0.86
N LEU A 151 -12.69 -1.71 -0.58
CA LEU A 151 -11.43 -2.06 -1.20
C LEU A 151 -10.60 -3.01 -0.31
N PRO A 152 -10.37 -2.73 0.99
CA PRO A 152 -9.65 -3.66 1.84
C PRO A 152 -10.57 -4.78 2.36
N GLU A 153 -9.98 -5.96 2.54
CA GLU A 153 -10.54 -7.10 3.27
C GLU A 153 -9.77 -7.23 4.60
N PRO A 154 -10.21 -6.53 5.65
CA PRO A 154 -9.47 -6.42 6.89
C PRO A 154 -9.49 -7.69 7.75
N ASP A 155 -10.44 -8.59 7.52
CA ASP A 155 -10.71 -9.75 8.39
C ASP A 155 -9.49 -10.66 8.53
N VAL A 156 -8.67 -10.81 7.48
CA VAL A 156 -7.39 -11.55 7.53
C VAL A 156 -6.48 -11.11 8.69
N ILE A 157 -6.56 -9.85 9.08
CA ILE A 157 -5.79 -9.29 10.20
C ILE A 157 -6.68 -9.18 11.44
N LEU A 158 -7.91 -8.68 11.30
CA LEU A 158 -8.79 -8.39 12.43
C LEU A 158 -9.27 -9.63 13.16
N ASP A 159 -9.33 -10.79 12.52
CA ASP A 159 -9.65 -12.08 13.16
C ASP A 159 -8.65 -12.46 14.27
N GLN A 160 -7.48 -11.80 14.32
CA GLN A 160 -6.51 -11.95 15.40
C GLN A 160 -6.83 -11.10 16.65
N PHE A 161 -7.83 -10.23 16.56
CA PHE A 161 -8.25 -9.31 17.61
C PHE A 161 -9.73 -9.56 17.96
N LYS A 162 -10.11 -9.41 19.22
CA LYS A 162 -11.50 -9.59 19.65
C LYS A 162 -12.39 -8.44 19.21
N GLU A 163 -11.83 -7.23 19.14
CA GLU A 163 -12.53 -6.02 18.77
C GLU A 163 -11.60 -4.97 18.15
N PHE A 164 -12.18 -4.00 17.46
CA PHE A 164 -11.43 -2.90 16.82
C PHE A 164 -10.52 -2.12 17.77
N ARG A 165 -10.90 -2.03 19.05
CA ARG A 165 -10.11 -1.34 20.08
C ARG A 165 -8.77 -2.04 20.34
N GLU A 166 -8.74 -3.35 20.39
CA GLU A 166 -7.49 -4.10 20.55
C GLU A 166 -6.54 -3.84 19.37
N TYR A 167 -7.07 -3.74 18.16
CA TYR A 167 -6.25 -3.36 16.99
C TYR A 167 -5.73 -1.91 17.11
N GLN A 168 -6.54 -0.96 17.59
CA GLN A 168 -6.07 0.42 17.85
C GLN A 168 -4.95 0.45 18.91
N GLU A 169 -5.09 -0.29 20.00
CA GLU A 169 -4.06 -0.41 21.03
C GLU A 169 -2.77 -1.03 20.47
N PHE A 170 -2.91 -2.06 19.61
CA PHE A 170 -1.77 -2.64 18.90
C PHE A 170 -1.08 -1.62 18.00
N ILE A 171 -1.80 -0.76 17.28
CA ILE A 171 -1.20 0.29 16.45
C ILE A 171 -0.39 1.27 17.29
N VAL A 172 -0.96 1.81 18.40
CA VAL A 172 -0.29 2.83 19.22
C VAL A 172 0.85 2.27 20.08
N SER A 173 0.87 0.97 20.36
CA SER A 173 1.95 0.28 21.08
C SER A 173 3.20 0.01 20.23
N TYR A 174 3.34 0.69 19.07
CA TYR A 174 4.51 0.51 18.21
C TYR A 174 5.80 0.91 18.93
N GLN A 175 6.83 0.04 18.80
CA GLN A 175 8.18 0.25 19.32
C GLN A 175 9.19 0.01 18.19
N GLU A 176 10.41 0.57 18.32
CA GLU A 176 11.46 0.43 17.32
C GLU A 176 11.86 -1.02 17.05
N GLU A 177 11.80 -1.88 18.05
CA GLU A 177 12.05 -3.32 17.91
C GLU A 177 11.16 -3.98 16.86
N HIS A 178 9.92 -3.52 16.72
CA HIS A 178 8.99 -4.03 15.72
C HIS A 178 9.42 -3.64 14.28
N PHE A 179 10.21 -2.58 14.14
CA PHE A 179 10.76 -2.21 12.83
C PHE A 179 11.82 -3.19 12.36
N GLU A 180 12.65 -3.71 13.26
CA GLU A 180 13.68 -4.70 12.92
C GLU A 180 13.08 -5.96 12.26
N MET A 181 11.88 -6.38 12.67
CA MET A 181 11.18 -7.54 12.10
C MET A 181 10.75 -7.33 10.65
N ILE A 182 10.54 -6.09 10.24
CA ILE A 182 9.97 -5.73 8.93
C ILE A 182 10.91 -4.88 8.07
N LYS A 183 12.09 -4.53 8.55
CA LYS A 183 12.99 -3.58 7.85
C LYS A 183 13.34 -3.99 6.43
N GLU A 184 13.49 -5.28 6.17
CA GLU A 184 13.77 -5.78 4.83
C GLU A 184 12.58 -5.66 3.86
N TYR A 185 11.37 -5.46 4.40
CA TYR A 185 10.13 -5.35 3.63
C TYR A 185 9.74 -3.91 3.31
N VAL A 186 10.31 -2.94 4.02
CA VAL A 186 9.91 -1.53 3.91
C VAL A 186 10.72 -0.76 2.87
N LEU A 187 10.23 0.42 2.53
CA LEU A 187 10.87 1.33 1.59
C LEU A 187 11.94 2.18 2.34
N GLU A 188 13.17 2.09 1.90
CA GLU A 188 14.26 2.97 2.34
C GLU A 188 14.21 4.36 1.68
#